data_adc21c9f772ae4c391c0d5c9b2649ca4
#
_entry.id   adc21c9f772ae4c391c0d5c9b2649ca4
#
_cell.length_a   1.000
_cell.length_b   1.000
_cell.length_c   1.000
_cell.angle_alpha   90.00
_cell.angle_beta   90.00
_cell.angle_gamma   90.00
#
_symmetry.space_group_name_H-M   'P 1'
#
loop_
_entity.id
_entity.type
_entity.pdbx_description
1 polymer ?
#
loop_
_entity_poly.entity_id
_entity_poly.type
_entity_poly.pdbx_seq_one_letter_code
_entity_poly.pdbx_strand_id
1 'polypeptide(L)'
;WHDLGKYAPAFQHYIRKSSEAHLEGKTGRVNHSSAGGLLAVDRFDKVGRILAYAIVGHHAGLPDWQSESAPVSSLAYRLDAPELLAAAQAGNIPNNIAEQARPNEKGKNGTNLSQALWLRMLFSCLVDADFLDTERFMDPEKGAVRGKYTELVDLVPLFDKYMAEKSAQAADTAVNRIRSEILQACRKKAEESPGLFTLTVPTGGGKTLSSMAFALKHALTYGKRRIIYVIPYTSIIEQTADQFRTIFGDAVLEHHSNLDVDNPAQDNIRSRLACENWDAPVIVTTTVQFYESLFASRTSRCRKLHNMVDSVVVLDEVQVLPSDFLEPILEVTRELHLNYGVTFVLSTATQPAFEPQTSMDGRFAGLPGLNEIIPPSMHLHSRLRRTRLEILQGLATPLPWDELANRLANHPSALCIVNRRDDARTLWERLPEPSFHLSALMCGAHRTDRITEIRESLASGRPTRVVSTQLVEAGVDLDFPVVYRAL
;
A
#
# COMPACT_ATOMS: atom_id res chain seq x y z
N TRP A 1 1.28 24.01 -19.54
CA TRP A 1 0.82 25.28 -18.93
C TRP A 1 1.20 25.45 -17.45
N HIS A 2 1.63 24.38 -16.76
CA HIS A 2 1.97 24.47 -15.34
C HIS A 2 3.00 25.58 -15.04
N ASP A 3 3.91 25.81 -15.97
CA ASP A 3 5.00 26.78 -15.90
C ASP A 3 4.77 28.05 -16.73
N LEU A 4 3.55 28.30 -17.20
CA LEU A 4 3.27 29.44 -18.09
C LEU A 4 3.69 30.79 -17.50
N GLY A 5 3.55 30.96 -16.20
CA GLY A 5 3.96 32.18 -15.51
C GLY A 5 5.47 32.44 -15.52
N LYS A 6 6.29 31.44 -15.86
CA LYS A 6 7.73 31.65 -16.06
C LYS A 6 8.05 32.55 -17.25
N TYR A 7 7.13 32.72 -18.21
CA TYR A 7 7.30 33.67 -19.32
C TYR A 7 7.12 35.14 -18.89
N ALA A 8 6.52 35.41 -17.74
CA ALA A 8 6.34 36.80 -17.26
C ALA A 8 7.72 37.49 -17.08
N PRO A 9 7.85 38.76 -17.55
CA PRO A 9 9.11 39.52 -17.45
C PRO A 9 9.69 39.56 -16.02
N ALA A 10 8.83 39.69 -15.02
CA ALA A 10 9.23 39.71 -13.61
C ALA A 10 9.91 38.38 -13.20
N PHE A 11 9.38 37.21 -13.66
CA PHE A 11 9.96 35.94 -13.39
C PHE A 11 11.29 35.71 -14.13
N GLN A 12 11.38 36.17 -15.39
CA GLN A 12 12.60 36.12 -16.17
C GLN A 12 13.71 36.96 -15.51
N HIS A 13 13.35 38.12 -14.98
CA HIS A 13 14.28 38.97 -14.24
C HIS A 13 14.74 38.31 -12.92
N TYR A 14 13.80 37.67 -12.22
CA TYR A 14 14.10 36.91 -10.98
C TYR A 14 15.13 35.76 -11.23
N ILE A 15 14.95 34.97 -12.28
CA ILE A 15 15.88 33.87 -12.60
C ILE A 15 17.28 34.42 -12.93
N ARG A 16 17.38 35.46 -13.73
CA ARG A 16 18.67 36.07 -14.11
C ARG A 16 19.41 36.61 -12.90
N LYS A 17 18.72 37.29 -11.98
CA LYS A 17 19.30 37.75 -10.72
C LYS A 17 19.70 36.64 -9.77
N SER A 18 18.94 35.56 -9.71
CA SER A 18 19.28 34.42 -8.82
C SER A 18 20.48 33.62 -9.32
N SER A 19 20.74 33.59 -10.61
CA SER A 19 21.99 33.02 -11.16
C SER A 19 23.23 33.86 -10.85
N GLU A 20 23.08 35.16 -10.63
CA GLU A 20 24.16 36.06 -10.20
C GLU A 20 24.29 36.16 -8.67
N ALA A 21 23.20 35.91 -7.93
CA ALA A 21 23.06 36.12 -6.48
C ALA A 21 22.93 34.81 -5.67
N HIS A 22 23.79 33.83 -5.91
CA HIS A 22 24.05 32.81 -4.90
C HIS A 22 24.69 33.40 -3.61
N LEU A 23 24.80 34.74 -3.53
CA LEU A 23 25.51 35.45 -2.47
C LEU A 23 24.65 36.34 -1.57
N GLU A 24 23.38 36.64 -1.90
CA GLU A 24 22.56 37.50 -1.03
C GLU A 24 21.09 37.02 -0.94
N GLY A 25 20.74 36.51 0.22
CA GLY A 25 19.38 36.06 0.53
C GLY A 25 18.33 37.17 0.51
N LYS A 26 17.12 36.81 0.03
CA LYS A 26 15.84 37.54 -0.01
C LYS A 26 15.45 38.14 -1.38
N THR A 27 15.16 37.27 -2.32
CA THR A 27 14.19 37.63 -3.38
C THR A 27 12.86 36.88 -3.10
N GLY A 28 11.77 37.62 -3.00
CA GLY A 28 10.42 37.07 -2.79
C GLY A 28 10.08 36.07 -3.92
N ARG A 29 9.47 34.93 -3.59
CA ARG A 29 9.03 33.94 -4.59
C ARG A 29 8.01 34.58 -5.53
N VAL A 30 8.27 34.57 -6.83
CA VAL A 30 7.31 35.05 -7.86
C VAL A 30 6.34 33.90 -8.18
N ASN A 31 5.03 34.19 -8.10
CA ASN A 31 3.98 33.25 -8.46
C ASN A 31 4.02 32.98 -9.98
N HIS A 32 4.32 31.76 -10.38
CA HIS A 32 4.35 31.36 -11.79
C HIS A 32 3.30 30.29 -12.14
N SER A 33 2.69 29.63 -11.16
CA SER A 33 1.76 28.54 -11.39
C SER A 33 0.31 29.00 -11.65
N SER A 34 -0.09 30.20 -11.17
CA SER A 34 -1.47 30.67 -11.34
C SER A 34 -1.79 31.09 -12.79
N ALA A 35 -0.85 31.62 -13.54
CA ALA A 35 -1.07 32.05 -14.92
C ALA A 35 -1.58 30.92 -15.84
N GLY A 36 -1.01 29.72 -15.71
CA GLY A 36 -1.48 28.58 -16.49
C GLY A 36 -2.85 28.06 -16.08
N GLY A 37 -3.19 28.16 -14.78
CA GLY A 37 -4.53 27.85 -14.28
C GLY A 37 -5.58 28.79 -14.81
N LEU A 38 -5.28 30.11 -14.84
CA LEU A 38 -6.12 31.16 -15.43
C LEU A 38 -6.34 30.93 -16.94
N LEU A 39 -5.29 30.63 -17.69
CA LEU A 39 -5.40 30.30 -19.12
C LEU A 39 -6.26 29.04 -19.33
N ALA A 40 -6.13 28.01 -18.50
CA ALA A 40 -6.94 26.81 -18.60
C ALA A 40 -8.43 27.12 -18.41
N VAL A 41 -8.78 27.93 -17.43
CA VAL A 41 -10.17 28.35 -17.18
C VAL A 41 -10.71 29.21 -18.32
N ASP A 42 -9.92 30.15 -18.81
CA ASP A 42 -10.29 31.02 -19.94
C ASP A 42 -10.58 30.21 -21.21
N ARG A 43 -9.75 29.22 -21.51
CA ARG A 43 -9.85 28.42 -22.74
C ARG A 43 -10.89 27.30 -22.66
N PHE A 44 -11.08 26.67 -21.51
CA PHE A 44 -11.82 25.41 -21.39
C PHE A 44 -12.93 25.42 -20.33
N ASP A 45 -13.24 26.57 -19.72
CA ASP A 45 -14.30 26.78 -18.71
C ASP A 45 -14.27 25.70 -17.61
N LYS A 46 -15.32 24.86 -17.51
CA LYS A 46 -15.45 23.84 -16.45
C LYS A 46 -14.28 22.85 -16.41
N VAL A 47 -13.83 22.41 -17.58
CA VAL A 47 -12.66 21.51 -17.68
C VAL A 47 -11.39 22.26 -17.32
N GLY A 48 -11.30 23.48 -17.73
CA GLY A 48 -10.21 24.37 -17.33
C GLY A 48 -10.06 24.50 -15.82
N ARG A 49 -11.17 24.52 -15.08
CA ARG A 49 -11.12 24.52 -13.59
C ARG A 49 -10.51 23.24 -13.03
N ILE A 50 -10.82 22.09 -13.60
CA ILE A 50 -10.22 20.79 -13.17
C ILE A 50 -8.71 20.83 -13.46
N LEU A 51 -8.29 21.26 -14.65
CA LEU A 51 -6.89 21.41 -14.99
C LEU A 51 -6.18 22.43 -14.10
N ALA A 52 -6.87 23.51 -13.71
CA ALA A 52 -6.32 24.54 -12.85
C ALA A 52 -5.93 23.99 -11.45
N TYR A 53 -6.68 23.05 -10.89
CA TYR A 53 -6.27 22.37 -9.64
C TYR A 53 -4.87 21.74 -9.76
N ALA A 54 -4.66 20.99 -10.84
CA ALA A 54 -3.38 20.30 -11.05
C ALA A 54 -2.27 21.33 -11.35
N ILE A 55 -2.53 22.28 -12.25
CA ILE A 55 -1.56 23.30 -12.67
C ILE A 55 -1.15 24.17 -11.49
N VAL A 56 -2.11 24.72 -10.76
CA VAL A 56 -1.85 25.61 -9.63
C VAL A 56 -1.19 24.87 -8.47
N GLY A 57 -1.52 23.61 -8.30
CA GLY A 57 -1.05 22.77 -7.21
C GLY A 57 0.30 22.11 -7.40
N HIS A 58 0.93 22.13 -8.60
CA HIS A 58 2.07 21.27 -8.92
C HIS A 58 3.29 21.39 -7.98
N HIS A 59 3.48 22.53 -7.32
CA HIS A 59 4.51 22.68 -6.28
C HIS A 59 4.00 22.51 -4.85
N ALA A 60 2.79 22.99 -4.55
CA ALA A 60 2.28 23.09 -3.18
C ALA A 60 1.35 21.92 -2.77
N GLY A 61 0.87 21.16 -3.74
CA GLY A 61 -0.19 20.17 -3.58
C GLY A 61 -1.55 20.69 -4.09
N LEU A 62 -2.51 19.77 -4.25
CA LEU A 62 -3.86 20.10 -4.67
C LEU A 62 -4.51 21.05 -3.65
N PRO A 63 -4.92 22.26 -4.04
CA PRO A 63 -5.55 23.20 -3.12
C PRO A 63 -7.02 22.84 -2.90
N ASP A 64 -7.61 23.36 -1.84
CA ASP A 64 -9.06 23.43 -1.71
C ASP A 64 -9.63 24.51 -2.62
N TRP A 65 -10.90 24.40 -3.00
CA TRP A 65 -11.58 25.48 -3.74
C TRP A 65 -11.62 26.79 -2.94
N GLN A 66 -12.02 26.69 -1.69
CA GLN A 66 -12.00 27.75 -0.69
C GLN A 66 -11.42 27.20 0.62
N SER A 67 -10.72 28.01 1.38
CA SER A 67 -10.16 27.64 2.67
C SER A 67 -10.30 28.79 3.65
N GLU A 68 -10.95 28.54 4.78
CA GLU A 68 -11.07 29.53 5.84
C GLU A 68 -9.74 29.73 6.59
N SER A 69 -8.97 28.66 6.76
CA SER A 69 -7.69 28.69 7.47
C SER A 69 -6.53 29.26 6.64
N ALA A 70 -6.60 29.16 5.31
CA ALA A 70 -5.57 29.61 4.39
C ALA A 70 -6.15 30.12 3.08
N PRO A 71 -6.90 31.27 3.10
CA PRO A 71 -7.62 31.78 1.94
C PRO A 71 -6.73 32.01 0.72
N VAL A 72 -5.52 32.54 0.92
CA VAL A 72 -4.53 32.86 -0.14
C VAL A 72 -4.03 31.62 -0.90
N SER A 73 -4.09 30.46 -0.29
CA SER A 73 -3.68 29.18 -0.92
C SER A 73 -4.80 28.50 -1.67
N SER A 74 -6.07 28.93 -1.49
CA SER A 74 -7.23 28.35 -2.15
C SER A 74 -7.21 28.61 -3.66
N LEU A 75 -7.82 27.68 -4.41
CA LEU A 75 -7.85 27.81 -5.86
C LEU A 75 -8.67 29.02 -6.30
N ALA A 76 -9.81 29.30 -5.67
CA ALA A 76 -10.64 30.45 -5.98
C ALA A 76 -9.86 31.77 -5.86
N TYR A 77 -9.12 31.97 -4.77
CA TYR A 77 -8.28 33.15 -4.58
C TYR A 77 -7.19 33.26 -5.65
N ARG A 78 -6.54 32.14 -5.99
CA ARG A 78 -5.44 32.13 -6.97
C ARG A 78 -5.91 32.32 -8.41
N LEU A 79 -7.18 32.08 -8.70
CA LEU A 79 -7.83 32.35 -9.98
C LEU A 79 -8.47 33.74 -10.02
N ASP A 80 -8.49 34.50 -8.94
CA ASP A 80 -8.96 35.89 -8.88
C ASP A 80 -7.80 36.89 -9.03
N ALA A 81 -6.89 36.62 -9.97
CA ALA A 81 -5.68 37.42 -10.24
C ALA A 81 -5.36 37.47 -11.73
N PRO A 82 -6.26 38.03 -12.57
CA PRO A 82 -6.11 38.03 -14.04
C PRO A 82 -4.84 38.73 -14.54
N GLU A 83 -4.27 39.65 -13.75
CA GLU A 83 -3.01 40.30 -14.03
C GLU A 83 -1.82 39.35 -14.18
N LEU A 84 -1.88 38.14 -13.51
CA LEU A 84 -0.82 37.15 -13.64
C LEU A 84 -0.82 36.48 -15.02
N LEU A 85 -1.99 36.28 -15.62
CA LEU A 85 -2.10 35.77 -16.99
C LEU A 85 -1.64 36.86 -18.00
N ALA A 86 -2.10 38.09 -17.83
CA ALA A 86 -1.69 39.20 -18.67
C ALA A 86 -0.16 39.41 -18.63
N ALA A 87 0.45 39.33 -17.46
CA ALA A 87 1.90 39.41 -17.30
C ALA A 87 2.63 38.25 -18.00
N ALA A 88 2.11 37.01 -17.98
CA ALA A 88 2.70 35.90 -18.70
C ALA A 88 2.56 36.10 -20.23
N GLN A 89 1.41 36.58 -20.71
CA GLN A 89 1.13 36.86 -22.13
C GLN A 89 1.98 38.00 -22.69
N ALA A 90 2.44 38.92 -21.85
CA ALA A 90 3.37 39.96 -22.25
C ALA A 90 4.78 39.42 -22.56
N GLY A 91 5.08 38.16 -22.15
CA GLY A 91 6.27 37.45 -22.55
C GLY A 91 6.11 36.73 -23.90
N ASN A 92 7.23 36.33 -24.49
CA ASN A 92 7.21 35.61 -25.76
C ASN A 92 6.86 34.13 -25.55
N ILE A 93 5.57 33.82 -25.33
CA ILE A 93 5.09 32.46 -25.22
C ILE A 93 5.05 31.81 -26.61
N PRO A 94 5.71 30.67 -26.86
CA PRO A 94 5.62 29.97 -28.14
C PRO A 94 4.17 29.51 -28.45
N ASN A 95 3.74 29.66 -29.69
CA ASN A 95 2.36 29.33 -30.11
C ASN A 95 1.98 27.87 -29.80
N ASN A 96 2.88 26.93 -29.96
CA ASN A 96 2.66 25.54 -29.63
C ASN A 96 2.41 25.29 -28.11
N ILE A 97 2.77 26.20 -27.25
CA ILE A 97 2.45 26.20 -25.81
C ILE A 97 1.13 26.93 -25.56
N ALA A 98 0.94 28.10 -26.19
CA ALA A 98 -0.25 28.91 -25.99
C ALA A 98 -1.52 28.26 -26.58
N GLU A 99 -1.40 27.59 -27.75
CA GLU A 99 -2.52 27.05 -28.53
C GLU A 99 -2.67 25.54 -28.38
N GLN A 100 -2.91 25.08 -27.15
CA GLN A 100 -3.22 23.67 -26.91
C GLN A 100 -4.68 23.37 -27.23
N ALA A 101 -4.91 22.19 -27.83
CA ALA A 101 -6.26 21.68 -28.05
C ALA A 101 -6.94 21.33 -26.73
N ARG A 102 -8.27 21.47 -26.69
CA ARG A 102 -9.07 21.04 -25.55
C ARG A 102 -8.85 19.54 -25.32
N PRO A 103 -8.53 19.11 -24.09
CA PRO A 103 -8.42 17.69 -23.79
C PRO A 103 -9.71 16.96 -24.12
N ASN A 104 -9.60 15.76 -24.69
CA ASN A 104 -10.76 14.91 -24.96
C ASN A 104 -11.33 14.41 -23.64
N GLU A 105 -12.40 15.04 -23.20
CA GLU A 105 -13.15 14.63 -22.01
C GLU A 105 -14.03 13.46 -22.36
N LYS A 106 -13.55 12.26 -22.26
CA LYS A 106 -14.45 11.17 -21.88
C LYS A 106 -14.67 11.30 -20.36
N GLY A 107 -15.49 12.29 -19.98
CA GLY A 107 -15.93 12.48 -18.61
C GLY A 107 -16.54 11.18 -18.14
N LYS A 108 -15.90 10.55 -17.15
CA LYS A 108 -16.50 9.43 -16.48
C LYS A 108 -17.66 10.02 -15.70
N ASN A 109 -18.89 9.70 -16.10
CA ASN A 109 -20.10 10.03 -15.35
C ASN A 109 -20.05 9.25 -14.03
N GLY A 110 -19.32 9.76 -13.07
CA GLY A 110 -19.02 9.11 -11.82
C GLY A 110 -19.44 9.93 -10.61
N THR A 111 -19.26 9.35 -9.45
CA THR A 111 -19.45 10.00 -8.15
C THR A 111 -18.46 11.14 -7.96
N ASN A 112 -18.64 11.94 -6.92
CA ASN A 112 -17.67 12.97 -6.53
C ASN A 112 -16.27 12.36 -6.27
N LEU A 113 -16.22 11.13 -5.72
CA LEU A 113 -14.96 10.42 -5.53
C LEU A 113 -14.29 10.06 -6.86
N SER A 114 -15.07 9.60 -7.86
CA SER A 114 -14.57 9.30 -9.20
C SER A 114 -13.90 10.52 -9.84
N GLN A 115 -14.53 11.69 -9.73
CA GLN A 115 -13.99 12.95 -10.24
C GLN A 115 -12.72 13.38 -9.45
N ALA A 116 -12.75 13.24 -8.14
CA ALA A 116 -11.62 13.56 -7.28
C ALA A 116 -10.42 12.64 -7.52
N LEU A 117 -10.65 11.35 -7.76
CA LEU A 117 -9.59 10.40 -8.10
C LEU A 117 -9.04 10.69 -9.49
N TRP A 118 -9.90 11.00 -10.47
CA TRP A 118 -9.45 11.37 -11.81
C TRP A 118 -8.54 12.60 -11.78
N LEU A 119 -8.92 13.65 -11.03
CA LEU A 119 -8.07 14.82 -10.82
C LEU A 119 -6.71 14.44 -10.22
N ARG A 120 -6.69 13.57 -9.19
CA ARG A 120 -5.45 13.10 -8.58
C ARG A 120 -4.58 12.29 -9.53
N MET A 121 -5.18 11.50 -10.42
CA MET A 121 -4.43 10.77 -11.46
C MET A 121 -3.77 11.72 -12.46
N LEU A 122 -4.48 12.75 -12.94
CA LEU A 122 -3.91 13.79 -13.79
C LEU A 122 -2.78 14.54 -13.05
N PHE A 123 -3.03 14.89 -11.80
CA PHE A 123 -2.05 15.56 -10.96
C PHE A 123 -0.80 14.70 -10.76
N SER A 124 -0.98 13.40 -10.53
CA SER A 124 0.11 12.42 -10.42
C SER A 124 0.99 12.41 -11.67
N CYS A 125 0.38 12.35 -12.85
CA CYS A 125 1.13 12.39 -14.11
C CYS A 125 1.92 13.70 -14.26
N LEU A 126 1.30 14.82 -13.94
CA LEU A 126 1.95 16.12 -14.07
C LEU A 126 3.13 16.26 -13.10
N VAL A 127 2.90 16.01 -11.82
CA VAL A 127 3.95 16.22 -10.80
C VAL A 127 5.10 15.22 -10.95
N ASP A 128 4.82 13.96 -11.32
CA ASP A 128 5.90 13.01 -11.53
C ASP A 128 6.73 13.37 -12.77
N ALA A 129 6.10 13.80 -13.87
CA ALA A 129 6.81 14.26 -15.05
C ALA A 129 7.68 15.48 -14.78
N ASP A 130 7.16 16.48 -14.04
CA ASP A 130 7.88 17.69 -13.64
C ASP A 130 9.10 17.38 -12.76
N PHE A 131 8.91 16.50 -11.76
CA PHE A 131 10.01 16.05 -10.90
C PHE A 131 11.08 15.27 -11.67
N LEU A 132 10.68 14.34 -12.53
CA LEU A 132 11.61 13.52 -13.32
C LEU A 132 12.39 14.34 -14.35
N ASP A 133 11.74 15.33 -14.99
CA ASP A 133 12.40 16.22 -15.94
C ASP A 133 13.41 17.13 -15.25
N THR A 134 12.99 17.72 -14.11
CA THR A 134 13.88 18.55 -13.28
C THR A 134 15.08 17.73 -12.76
N GLU A 135 14.87 16.50 -12.28
CA GLU A 135 15.93 15.63 -11.81
C GLU A 135 16.90 15.29 -12.94
N ARG A 136 16.39 14.95 -14.12
CA ARG A 136 17.24 14.65 -15.30
C ARG A 136 18.12 15.84 -15.69
N PHE A 137 17.60 17.04 -15.58
CA PHE A 137 18.34 18.26 -15.89
C PHE A 137 19.38 18.62 -14.82
N MET A 138 19.00 18.56 -13.54
CA MET A 138 19.84 19.00 -12.41
C MET A 138 20.84 17.94 -11.95
N ASP A 139 20.48 16.65 -12.07
CA ASP A 139 21.29 15.49 -11.64
C ASP A 139 21.11 14.33 -12.63
N PRO A 140 21.79 14.39 -13.79
CA PRO A 140 21.70 13.35 -14.83
C PRO A 140 22.11 11.96 -14.33
N GLU A 141 23.03 11.85 -13.40
CA GLU A 141 23.52 10.59 -12.83
C GLU A 141 22.38 9.91 -12.03
N LYS A 142 21.72 10.69 -11.18
CA LYS A 142 20.53 10.24 -10.44
C LYS A 142 19.39 9.82 -11.37
N GLY A 143 19.10 10.61 -12.40
CA GLY A 143 18.09 10.29 -13.41
C GLY A 143 18.39 9.00 -14.17
N ALA A 144 19.67 8.70 -14.42
CA ALA A 144 20.11 7.49 -15.12
C ALA A 144 19.94 6.19 -14.30
N VAL A 145 19.83 6.30 -12.98
CA VAL A 145 19.62 5.14 -12.07
C VAL A 145 18.16 4.70 -12.06
N ARG A 146 17.20 5.59 -12.36
CA ARG A 146 15.76 5.26 -12.35
C ARG A 146 15.38 4.25 -13.43
N GLY A 147 14.32 3.50 -13.16
CA GLY A 147 13.78 2.51 -14.07
C GLY A 147 14.71 1.30 -14.28
N LYS A 148 14.72 0.75 -15.49
CA LYS A 148 15.53 -0.41 -15.89
C LYS A 148 15.27 -1.67 -15.03
N TYR A 149 14.01 -1.84 -14.61
CA TYR A 149 13.57 -3.07 -13.96
C TYR A 149 13.37 -4.18 -14.98
N THR A 150 13.57 -5.41 -14.54
CA THR A 150 13.17 -6.62 -15.25
C THR A 150 11.66 -6.57 -15.48
N GLU A 151 11.21 -6.88 -16.67
CA GLU A 151 9.77 -6.91 -16.97
C GLU A 151 9.05 -8.07 -16.26
N LEU A 152 7.74 -7.94 -16.02
CA LEU A 152 6.97 -8.99 -15.35
C LEU A 152 7.04 -10.35 -16.07
N VAL A 153 7.14 -10.34 -17.39
CA VAL A 153 7.27 -11.56 -18.20
C VAL A 153 8.52 -12.37 -17.83
N ASP A 154 9.62 -11.68 -17.53
CA ASP A 154 10.89 -12.32 -17.17
C ASP A 154 10.91 -12.79 -15.70
N LEU A 155 10.01 -12.28 -14.85
CA LEU A 155 9.89 -12.70 -13.45
C LEU A 155 9.16 -14.05 -13.31
N VAL A 156 8.33 -14.43 -14.28
CA VAL A 156 7.55 -15.68 -14.20
C VAL A 156 8.43 -16.94 -14.20
N PRO A 157 9.43 -17.07 -15.08
CA PRO A 157 10.35 -18.21 -15.01
C PRO A 157 11.11 -18.32 -13.69
N LEU A 158 11.46 -17.17 -13.08
CA LEU A 158 12.13 -17.15 -11.76
C LEU A 158 11.20 -17.70 -10.68
N PHE A 159 9.94 -17.26 -10.69
CA PHE A 159 8.94 -17.76 -9.75
C PHE A 159 8.66 -19.25 -9.94
N ASP A 160 8.49 -19.71 -11.18
CA ASP A 160 8.22 -21.11 -11.48
C ASP A 160 9.37 -22.03 -11.07
N LYS A 161 10.62 -21.61 -11.29
CA LYS A 161 11.81 -22.32 -10.83
C LYS A 161 11.81 -22.42 -9.30
N TYR A 162 11.62 -21.32 -8.59
CA TYR A 162 11.55 -21.31 -7.14
C TYR A 162 10.47 -22.24 -6.60
N MET A 163 9.27 -22.22 -7.19
CA MET A 163 8.16 -23.08 -6.79
C MET A 163 8.43 -24.55 -7.06
N ALA A 164 9.11 -24.90 -8.16
CA ALA A 164 9.51 -26.25 -8.49
C ALA A 164 10.54 -26.78 -7.47
N GLU A 165 11.57 -25.99 -7.15
CA GLU A 165 12.59 -26.36 -6.16
C GLU A 165 11.97 -26.55 -4.77
N LYS A 166 11.10 -25.62 -4.35
CA LYS A 166 10.37 -25.71 -3.08
C LYS A 166 9.48 -26.94 -3.02
N SER A 167 8.81 -27.29 -4.11
CA SER A 167 7.96 -28.48 -4.17
C SER A 167 8.77 -29.79 -4.14
N ALA A 168 9.94 -29.83 -4.79
CA ALA A 168 10.81 -30.98 -4.79
C ALA A 168 11.44 -31.27 -3.40
N GLN A 169 11.68 -30.24 -2.62
CA GLN A 169 12.21 -30.33 -1.25
C GLN A 169 11.13 -30.60 -0.18
N ALA A 170 9.85 -30.40 -0.54
CA ALA A 170 8.76 -30.53 0.41
C ALA A 170 8.46 -32.00 0.73
N ALA A 171 8.32 -32.34 2.03
CA ALA A 171 7.84 -33.64 2.42
C ALA A 171 6.42 -33.91 1.91
N ASP A 172 6.11 -35.14 1.56
CA ASP A 172 4.77 -35.53 1.13
C ASP A 172 3.81 -35.60 2.34
N THR A 173 3.29 -34.45 2.72
CA THR A 173 2.31 -34.30 3.78
C THR A 173 0.95 -33.88 3.23
N ALA A 174 -0.12 -34.18 3.96
CA ALA A 174 -1.47 -33.72 3.59
C ALA A 174 -1.55 -32.19 3.38
N VAL A 175 -0.81 -31.43 4.19
CA VAL A 175 -0.75 -29.97 4.09
C VAL A 175 -0.07 -29.52 2.80
N ASN A 176 1.04 -30.13 2.42
CA ASN A 176 1.76 -29.77 1.20
C ASN A 176 0.98 -30.14 -0.06
N ARG A 177 0.21 -31.24 -0.03
CA ARG A 177 -0.75 -31.58 -1.10
C ARG A 177 -1.84 -30.51 -1.24
N ILE A 178 -2.44 -30.06 -0.12
CA ILE A 178 -3.43 -28.97 -0.13
C ILE A 178 -2.83 -27.67 -0.65
N ARG A 179 -1.60 -27.31 -0.26
CA ARG A 179 -0.89 -26.13 -0.81
C ARG A 179 -0.72 -26.21 -2.32
N SER A 180 -0.40 -27.38 -2.85
CA SER A 180 -0.31 -27.59 -4.31
C SER A 180 -1.65 -27.42 -5.00
N GLU A 181 -2.74 -27.94 -4.41
CA GLU A 181 -4.09 -27.74 -4.94
C GLU A 181 -4.50 -26.25 -4.95
N ILE A 182 -4.20 -25.51 -3.88
CA ILE A 182 -4.46 -24.06 -3.77
C ILE A 182 -3.69 -23.32 -4.85
N LEU A 183 -2.39 -23.62 -5.01
CA LEU A 183 -1.55 -23.00 -6.05
C LEU A 183 -2.12 -23.23 -7.45
N GLN A 184 -2.57 -24.45 -7.75
CA GLN A 184 -3.17 -24.78 -9.04
C GLN A 184 -4.50 -24.04 -9.24
N ALA A 185 -5.34 -23.95 -8.20
CA ALA A 185 -6.58 -23.19 -8.26
C ALA A 185 -6.32 -21.70 -8.57
N CYS A 186 -5.33 -21.10 -7.91
CA CYS A 186 -4.90 -19.72 -8.16
C CYS A 186 -4.42 -19.52 -9.61
N ARG A 187 -3.57 -20.41 -10.13
CA ARG A 187 -3.08 -20.34 -11.51
C ARG A 187 -4.21 -20.48 -12.53
N LYS A 188 -5.14 -21.40 -12.31
CA LYS A 188 -6.30 -21.60 -13.18
C LYS A 188 -7.22 -20.38 -13.17
N LYS A 189 -7.54 -19.87 -11.99
CA LYS A 189 -8.44 -18.73 -11.81
C LYS A 189 -7.87 -17.43 -12.39
N ALA A 190 -6.55 -17.31 -12.48
CA ALA A 190 -5.86 -16.16 -13.06
C ALA A 190 -6.14 -15.96 -14.57
N GLU A 191 -6.72 -16.95 -15.25
CA GLU A 191 -7.09 -16.86 -16.66
C GLU A 191 -8.49 -16.26 -16.88
N GLU A 192 -9.26 -16.03 -15.80
CA GLU A 192 -10.55 -15.33 -15.87
C GLU A 192 -10.37 -13.83 -16.04
N SER A 193 -11.38 -13.17 -16.62
CA SER A 193 -11.37 -11.74 -16.92
C SER A 193 -11.03 -10.89 -15.70
N PRO A 194 -10.36 -9.73 -15.88
CA PRO A 194 -10.04 -8.81 -14.80
C PRO A 194 -11.27 -8.49 -13.94
N GLY A 195 -11.09 -8.51 -12.62
CA GLY A 195 -12.19 -8.41 -11.68
C GLY A 195 -11.75 -8.17 -10.25
N LEU A 196 -12.72 -8.33 -9.35
CA LEU A 196 -12.52 -8.36 -7.90
C LEU A 196 -12.54 -9.83 -7.46
N PHE A 197 -11.40 -10.34 -7.03
CA PHE A 197 -11.25 -11.71 -6.59
C PHE A 197 -11.12 -11.80 -5.07
N THR A 198 -11.57 -12.92 -4.51
CA THR A 198 -11.32 -13.28 -3.11
C THR A 198 -10.45 -14.53 -3.05
N LEU A 199 -9.55 -14.59 -2.09
CA LEU A 199 -8.71 -15.75 -1.81
C LEU A 199 -8.87 -16.15 -0.35
N THR A 200 -9.80 -17.06 -0.08
CA THR A 200 -10.13 -17.50 1.26
C THR A 200 -9.38 -18.79 1.60
N VAL A 201 -8.25 -18.64 2.26
CA VAL A 201 -7.36 -19.75 2.61
C VAL A 201 -6.96 -19.66 4.08
N PRO A 202 -7.21 -20.72 4.90
CA PRO A 202 -6.79 -20.76 6.29
C PRO A 202 -5.28 -20.56 6.47
N THR A 203 -4.89 -20.07 7.64
CA THR A 203 -3.47 -19.85 7.99
C THR A 203 -2.64 -21.13 7.76
N GLY A 204 -1.47 -20.97 7.19
CA GLY A 204 -0.58 -22.07 6.81
C GLY A 204 -0.92 -22.78 5.50
N GLY A 205 -1.98 -22.36 4.80
CA GLY A 205 -2.35 -22.87 3.47
C GLY A 205 -1.52 -22.35 2.31
N GLY A 206 -0.53 -21.46 2.55
CA GLY A 206 0.36 -20.95 1.52
C GLY A 206 -0.19 -19.74 0.72
N LYS A 207 -1.02 -18.88 1.35
CA LYS A 207 -1.65 -17.70 0.75
C LYS A 207 -0.67 -16.84 -0.06
N THR A 208 0.45 -16.44 0.53
CA THR A 208 1.40 -15.47 -0.04
C THR A 208 1.94 -15.89 -1.40
N LEU A 209 2.44 -17.13 -1.52
CA LEU A 209 2.98 -17.61 -2.79
C LEU A 209 1.87 -17.96 -3.80
N SER A 210 0.71 -18.43 -3.34
CA SER A 210 -0.42 -18.74 -4.21
C SER A 210 -1.07 -17.50 -4.78
N SER A 211 -1.21 -16.42 -4.00
CA SER A 211 -1.69 -15.12 -4.49
C SER A 211 -0.69 -14.47 -5.44
N MET A 212 0.63 -14.60 -5.19
CA MET A 212 1.65 -14.14 -6.13
C MET A 212 1.60 -14.92 -7.44
N ALA A 213 1.38 -16.25 -7.40
CA ALA A 213 1.19 -17.06 -8.60
C ALA A 213 -0.02 -16.62 -9.43
N PHE A 214 -1.15 -16.31 -8.77
CA PHE A 214 -2.30 -15.70 -9.41
C PHE A 214 -1.91 -14.37 -10.06
N ALA A 215 -1.30 -13.47 -9.29
CA ALA A 215 -0.98 -12.12 -9.74
C ALA A 215 -0.06 -12.11 -10.97
N LEU A 216 1.01 -12.91 -10.95
CA LEU A 216 1.92 -13.03 -12.10
C LEU A 216 1.22 -13.57 -13.34
N LYS A 217 0.49 -14.70 -13.22
CA LYS A 217 -0.21 -15.30 -14.35
C LYS A 217 -1.27 -14.36 -14.91
N HIS A 218 -2.05 -13.72 -14.03
CA HIS A 218 -3.09 -12.76 -14.43
C HIS A 218 -2.50 -11.52 -15.10
N ALA A 219 -1.39 -11.01 -14.56
CA ALA A 219 -0.69 -9.86 -15.12
C ALA A 219 -0.23 -10.13 -16.55
N LEU A 220 0.36 -11.31 -16.82
CA LEU A 220 0.75 -11.69 -18.17
C LEU A 220 -0.44 -11.88 -19.11
N THR A 221 -1.49 -12.55 -18.63
CA THR A 221 -2.67 -12.86 -19.46
C THR A 221 -3.37 -11.58 -19.93
N TYR A 222 -3.39 -10.54 -19.10
CA TYR A 222 -4.14 -9.29 -19.34
C TYR A 222 -3.26 -8.05 -19.52
N GLY A 223 -1.96 -8.21 -19.71
CA GLY A 223 -1.04 -7.10 -19.96
C GLY A 223 -0.95 -6.10 -18.82
N LYS A 224 -1.04 -6.55 -17.55
CA LYS A 224 -0.88 -5.67 -16.40
C LYS A 224 0.58 -5.27 -16.23
N ARG A 225 0.79 -4.05 -15.76
CA ARG A 225 2.12 -3.45 -15.70
C ARG A 225 2.87 -3.77 -14.41
N ARG A 226 2.15 -4.00 -13.30
CA ARG A 226 2.72 -4.14 -11.94
C ARG A 226 1.91 -5.09 -11.08
N ILE A 227 2.58 -5.60 -10.05
CA ILE A 227 1.94 -6.29 -8.93
C ILE A 227 2.20 -5.46 -7.68
N ILE A 228 1.13 -5.09 -6.97
CA ILE A 228 1.21 -4.34 -5.72
C ILE A 228 0.69 -5.24 -4.60
N TYR A 229 1.59 -5.67 -3.72
CA TYR A 229 1.28 -6.52 -2.58
C TYR A 229 1.13 -5.66 -1.34
N VAL A 230 -0.08 -5.58 -0.81
CA VAL A 230 -0.47 -4.67 0.27
C VAL A 230 -0.70 -5.46 1.55
N ILE A 231 -0.01 -5.11 2.62
CA ILE A 231 0.00 -5.82 3.90
C ILE A 231 -0.40 -4.86 5.03
N PRO A 232 -1.20 -5.28 6.02
CA PRO A 232 -1.68 -4.36 7.05
C PRO A 232 -0.61 -3.94 8.06
N TYR A 233 0.44 -4.73 8.27
CA TYR A 233 1.39 -4.54 9.35
C TYR A 233 2.83 -4.42 8.87
N THR A 234 3.56 -3.46 9.41
CA THR A 234 4.99 -3.25 9.12
C THR A 234 5.88 -4.41 9.55
N SER A 235 5.49 -5.17 10.57
CA SER A 235 6.24 -6.34 11.04
C SER A 235 6.29 -7.53 10.06
N ILE A 236 5.35 -7.59 9.13
CA ILE A 236 5.25 -8.69 8.14
C ILE A 236 5.84 -8.27 6.79
N ILE A 237 5.92 -6.97 6.54
CA ILE A 237 6.30 -6.46 5.23
C ILE A 237 7.74 -6.84 4.88
N GLU A 238 8.68 -6.69 5.82
CA GLU A 238 10.09 -7.06 5.65
C GLU A 238 10.22 -8.55 5.29
N GLN A 239 9.56 -9.42 6.03
CA GLN A 239 9.58 -10.87 5.78
C GLN A 239 9.01 -11.22 4.39
N THR A 240 7.91 -10.58 3.99
CA THR A 240 7.29 -10.83 2.69
C THR A 240 8.14 -10.24 1.55
N ALA A 241 8.69 -9.05 1.75
CA ALA A 241 9.58 -8.42 0.80
C ALA A 241 10.86 -9.25 0.60
N ASP A 242 11.46 -9.78 1.67
CA ASP A 242 12.63 -10.64 1.60
C ASP A 242 12.34 -11.96 0.90
N GLN A 243 11.16 -12.56 1.16
CA GLN A 243 10.73 -13.74 0.42
C GLN A 243 10.63 -13.45 -1.09
N PHE A 244 10.06 -12.30 -1.47
CA PHE A 244 9.96 -11.94 -2.88
C PHE A 244 11.31 -11.52 -3.47
N ARG A 245 12.19 -10.85 -2.72
CA ARG A 245 13.56 -10.54 -3.16
C ARG A 245 14.39 -11.80 -3.42
N THR A 246 14.20 -12.84 -2.62
CA THR A 246 14.85 -14.14 -2.86
C THR A 246 14.46 -14.72 -4.22
N ILE A 247 13.26 -14.40 -4.73
CA ILE A 247 12.74 -14.90 -6.01
C ILE A 247 13.08 -13.95 -7.16
N PHE A 248 12.86 -12.64 -6.97
CA PHE A 248 12.84 -11.63 -8.03
C PHE A 248 14.00 -10.63 -7.95
N GLY A 249 14.83 -10.71 -6.93
CA GLY A 249 15.96 -9.79 -6.74
C GLY A 249 15.53 -8.33 -6.65
N ASP A 250 16.22 -7.47 -7.39
CA ASP A 250 16.02 -6.01 -7.41
C ASP A 250 14.70 -5.56 -8.05
N ALA A 251 13.91 -6.48 -8.61
CA ALA A 251 12.59 -6.17 -9.13
C ALA A 251 11.55 -5.86 -8.02
N VAL A 252 11.89 -6.14 -6.76
CA VAL A 252 11.02 -5.93 -5.60
C VAL A 252 11.34 -4.61 -4.91
N LEU A 253 10.34 -3.74 -4.88
CA LEU A 253 10.36 -2.51 -4.10
C LEU A 253 9.58 -2.72 -2.80
N GLU A 254 10.21 -2.47 -1.67
CA GLU A 254 9.56 -2.36 -0.37
C GLU A 254 9.33 -0.89 -0.01
N HIS A 255 8.11 -0.54 0.43
CA HIS A 255 7.77 0.83 0.80
C HIS A 255 6.82 0.92 1.99
N HIS A 256 7.34 1.35 3.13
CA HIS A 256 6.57 1.64 4.35
C HIS A 256 7.20 2.78 5.17
N SER A 257 6.51 3.23 6.23
CA SER A 257 6.92 4.40 7.02
C SER A 257 8.19 4.20 7.87
N ASN A 258 8.60 2.96 8.12
CA ASN A 258 9.73 2.62 8.98
C ASN A 258 11.02 2.32 8.18
N LEU A 259 11.00 2.48 6.86
CA LEU A 259 12.25 2.43 6.10
C LEU A 259 13.17 3.55 6.56
N ASP A 260 14.33 3.16 7.11
CA ASP A 260 15.36 4.10 7.53
C ASP A 260 16.03 4.66 6.27
N VAL A 261 15.51 5.80 5.82
CA VAL A 261 15.95 6.49 4.59
C VAL A 261 17.41 6.93 4.72
N ASP A 262 17.98 6.94 5.92
CA ASP A 262 19.32 7.42 6.23
C ASP A 262 20.36 6.29 6.40
N ASN A 263 19.98 5.00 6.29
CA ASN A 263 20.92 3.90 6.40
C ASN A 263 21.56 3.54 5.02
N PRO A 264 22.81 3.96 4.75
CA PRO A 264 23.45 3.75 3.44
C PRO A 264 23.73 2.27 3.11
N ALA A 265 23.66 1.38 4.11
CA ALA A 265 24.02 -0.03 3.95
C ALA A 265 22.85 -0.92 3.48
N GLN A 266 21.62 -0.46 3.57
CA GLN A 266 20.42 -1.25 3.22
C GLN A 266 19.69 -0.77 1.98
N ASP A 267 19.89 0.47 1.51
CA ASP A 267 19.14 1.02 0.38
C ASP A 267 20.04 1.38 -0.79
N ASN A 268 19.86 0.64 -1.85
CA ASN A 268 20.28 1.05 -3.18
C ASN A 268 19.53 2.36 -3.52
N ILE A 269 20.26 3.39 -3.98
CA ILE A 269 19.71 4.68 -4.45
C ILE A 269 18.48 4.46 -5.35
N ARG A 270 18.50 3.42 -6.17
CA ARG A 270 17.40 3.02 -7.05
C ARG A 270 16.11 2.70 -6.29
N SER A 271 16.16 1.95 -5.19
CA SER A 271 14.98 1.63 -4.36
C SER A 271 14.38 2.87 -3.72
N ARG A 272 15.21 3.79 -3.22
CA ARG A 272 14.75 5.07 -2.67
C ARG A 272 14.01 5.90 -3.72
N LEU A 273 14.57 5.99 -4.91
CA LEU A 273 13.96 6.72 -6.02
C LEU A 273 12.64 6.08 -6.47
N ALA A 274 12.58 4.75 -6.49
CA ALA A 274 11.36 4.02 -6.84
C ALA A 274 10.24 4.17 -5.80
N CYS A 275 10.56 4.40 -4.52
CA CYS A 275 9.54 4.70 -3.49
C CYS A 275 8.77 5.99 -3.77
N GLU A 276 9.37 6.94 -4.50
CA GLU A 276 8.74 8.22 -4.80
C GLU A 276 7.55 8.07 -5.76
N ASN A 277 7.68 7.22 -6.78
CA ASN A 277 6.68 7.07 -7.84
C ASN A 277 6.21 5.64 -8.11
N TRP A 278 6.75 4.64 -7.41
CA TRP A 278 6.42 3.22 -7.57
C TRP A 278 6.70 2.68 -8.99
N ASP A 279 7.83 3.03 -9.53
CA ASP A 279 8.25 2.57 -10.86
C ASP A 279 8.96 1.21 -10.83
N ALA A 280 8.50 0.28 -10.02
CA ALA A 280 8.99 -1.10 -9.93
C ALA A 280 7.90 -2.10 -10.35
N PRO A 281 8.25 -3.28 -10.87
CA PRO A 281 7.26 -4.27 -11.31
C PRO A 281 6.57 -4.99 -10.15
N VAL A 282 7.24 -5.17 -9.02
CA VAL A 282 6.68 -5.77 -7.80
C VAL A 282 6.87 -4.80 -6.63
N ILE A 283 5.78 -4.37 -6.04
CA ILE A 283 5.77 -3.42 -4.93
C ILE A 283 5.17 -4.11 -3.72
N VAL A 284 5.87 -4.09 -2.59
CA VAL A 284 5.37 -4.55 -1.29
C VAL A 284 5.19 -3.33 -0.40
N THR A 285 3.98 -3.08 0.06
CA THR A 285 3.64 -1.86 0.80
C THR A 285 2.61 -2.12 1.89
N THR A 286 2.38 -1.10 2.73
CA THR A 286 1.34 -1.18 3.77
C THR A 286 -0.01 -0.71 3.25
N THR A 287 -1.10 -1.20 3.89
CA THR A 287 -2.47 -0.72 3.66
C THR A 287 -2.57 0.80 3.83
N VAL A 288 -1.89 1.35 4.84
CA VAL A 288 -1.84 2.79 5.10
C VAL A 288 -1.20 3.54 3.94
N GLN A 289 0.00 3.13 3.48
CA GLN A 289 0.68 3.79 2.37
C GLN A 289 -0.12 3.72 1.07
N PHE A 290 -0.76 2.59 0.79
CA PHE A 290 -1.57 2.41 -0.40
C PHE A 290 -2.77 3.37 -0.42
N TYR A 291 -3.62 3.30 0.62
CA TYR A 291 -4.85 4.10 0.66
C TYR A 291 -4.60 5.58 0.94
N GLU A 292 -3.68 5.95 1.84
CA GLU A 292 -3.35 7.36 2.06
C GLU A 292 -2.83 8.05 0.80
N SER A 293 -2.10 7.33 -0.07
CA SER A 293 -1.67 7.91 -1.34
C SER A 293 -2.85 8.25 -2.24
N LEU A 294 -3.90 7.43 -2.29
CA LEU A 294 -5.10 7.63 -3.11
C LEU A 294 -5.93 8.86 -2.67
N PHE A 295 -5.87 9.20 -1.38
CA PHE A 295 -6.57 10.36 -0.83
C PHE A 295 -5.68 11.58 -0.61
N ALA A 296 -4.39 11.50 -0.95
CA ALA A 296 -3.43 12.57 -0.73
C ALA A 296 -3.70 13.79 -1.61
N SER A 297 -3.23 14.95 -1.13
CA SER A 297 -3.16 16.20 -1.88
C SER A 297 -1.72 16.66 -2.13
N ARG A 298 -0.74 16.20 -1.32
CA ARG A 298 0.67 16.58 -1.42
C ARG A 298 1.34 15.96 -2.64
N THR A 299 2.16 16.75 -3.34
CA THR A 299 2.90 16.33 -4.55
C THR A 299 3.65 15.03 -4.37
N SER A 300 4.48 14.92 -3.32
CA SER A 300 5.31 13.74 -3.05
C SER A 300 4.52 12.45 -2.85
N ARG A 301 3.31 12.51 -2.28
CA ARG A 301 2.44 11.35 -2.09
C ARG A 301 1.65 11.00 -3.34
N CYS A 302 1.30 11.99 -4.16
CA CYS A 302 0.53 11.78 -5.38
C CYS A 302 1.36 11.23 -6.55
N ARG A 303 2.69 11.40 -6.57
CA ARG A 303 3.57 10.99 -7.68
C ARG A 303 3.40 9.53 -8.12
N LYS A 304 2.99 8.65 -7.22
CA LYS A 304 2.88 7.20 -7.46
C LYS A 304 1.52 6.72 -8.01
N LEU A 305 0.48 7.58 -8.01
CA LEU A 305 -0.90 7.14 -8.30
C LEU A 305 -1.06 6.63 -9.73
N HIS A 306 -0.49 7.32 -10.72
CA HIS A 306 -0.58 6.91 -12.13
C HIS A 306 0.11 5.56 -12.38
N ASN A 307 1.02 5.13 -11.51
CA ASN A 307 1.67 3.83 -11.56
C ASN A 307 0.86 2.71 -10.90
N MET A 308 -0.27 3.00 -10.26
CA MET A 308 -1.24 1.99 -9.80
C MET A 308 -2.18 1.53 -10.93
N VAL A 309 -2.25 2.27 -12.04
CA VAL A 309 -3.09 1.92 -13.19
C VAL A 309 -2.58 0.64 -13.86
N ASP A 310 -3.51 -0.19 -14.34
CA ASP A 310 -3.22 -1.48 -15.00
C ASP A 310 -2.32 -2.39 -14.14
N SER A 311 -2.63 -2.50 -12.85
CA SER A 311 -1.93 -3.38 -11.92
C SER A 311 -2.80 -4.53 -11.41
N VAL A 312 -2.14 -5.53 -10.81
CA VAL A 312 -2.77 -6.52 -9.94
C VAL A 312 -2.45 -6.14 -8.50
N VAL A 313 -3.45 -5.84 -7.71
CA VAL A 313 -3.30 -5.48 -6.30
C VAL A 313 -3.76 -6.65 -5.43
N VAL A 314 -2.85 -7.20 -4.63
CA VAL A 314 -3.16 -8.20 -3.62
C VAL A 314 -3.28 -7.50 -2.28
N LEU A 315 -4.48 -7.45 -1.71
CA LEU A 315 -4.73 -6.95 -0.35
C LEU A 315 -4.68 -8.14 0.60
N ASP A 316 -3.60 -8.30 1.34
CA ASP A 316 -3.48 -9.40 2.31
C ASP A 316 -4.11 -9.02 3.66
N GLU A 317 -4.63 -10.02 4.36
CA GLU A 317 -5.35 -9.90 5.63
C GLU A 317 -6.44 -8.81 5.60
N VAL A 318 -7.26 -8.82 4.56
CA VAL A 318 -8.25 -7.78 4.27
C VAL A 318 -9.29 -7.55 5.38
N GLN A 319 -9.48 -8.53 6.29
CA GLN A 319 -10.36 -8.39 7.46
C GLN A 319 -9.89 -7.33 8.47
N VAL A 320 -8.65 -6.84 8.34
CA VAL A 320 -8.06 -5.82 9.22
C VAL A 320 -8.30 -4.39 8.72
N LEU A 321 -8.99 -4.21 7.59
CA LEU A 321 -9.35 -2.88 7.10
C LEU A 321 -10.15 -2.11 8.16
N PRO A 322 -9.81 -0.83 8.43
CA PRO A 322 -10.44 -0.05 9.49
C PRO A 322 -11.92 0.21 9.16
N SER A 323 -12.81 -0.13 10.09
CA SER A 323 -14.27 0.02 9.95
C SER A 323 -14.69 1.46 9.65
N ASP A 324 -14.06 2.43 10.29
CA ASP A 324 -14.39 3.86 10.18
C ASP A 324 -14.11 4.43 8.77
N PHE A 325 -13.19 3.80 8.02
CA PHE A 325 -12.82 4.18 6.67
C PHE A 325 -13.23 3.15 5.62
N LEU A 326 -14.02 2.15 6.00
CA LEU A 326 -14.32 1.03 5.11
C LEU A 326 -15.06 1.47 3.83
N GLU A 327 -16.08 2.31 3.95
CA GLU A 327 -16.84 2.78 2.77
C GLU A 327 -15.97 3.52 1.74
N PRO A 328 -15.20 4.57 2.09
CA PRO A 328 -14.32 5.23 1.12
C PRO A 328 -13.24 4.30 0.57
N ILE A 329 -12.72 3.35 1.36
CA ILE A 329 -11.76 2.33 0.91
C ILE A 329 -12.38 1.43 -0.15
N LEU A 330 -13.58 0.91 0.08
CA LEU A 330 -14.27 0.05 -0.90
C LEU A 330 -14.70 0.83 -2.14
N GLU A 331 -15.12 2.08 -1.98
CA GLU A 331 -15.50 2.95 -3.10
C GLU A 331 -14.30 3.23 -4.02
N VAL A 332 -13.15 3.60 -3.47
CA VAL A 332 -11.93 3.84 -4.28
C VAL A 332 -11.40 2.55 -4.89
N THR A 333 -11.51 1.42 -4.21
CA THR A 333 -11.16 0.09 -4.73
C THR A 333 -12.01 -0.26 -5.95
N ARG A 334 -13.32 -0.05 -5.87
CA ARG A 334 -14.26 -0.23 -6.98
C ARG A 334 -13.95 0.72 -8.14
N GLU A 335 -13.66 1.97 -7.86
CA GLU A 335 -13.31 2.97 -8.87
C GLU A 335 -12.03 2.60 -9.62
N LEU A 336 -10.99 2.16 -8.92
CA LEU A 336 -9.75 1.68 -9.52
C LEU A 336 -9.98 0.46 -10.42
N HIS A 337 -10.83 -0.46 -9.99
CA HIS A 337 -11.19 -1.62 -10.80
C HIS A 337 -11.95 -1.21 -12.08
N LEU A 338 -13.02 -0.43 -11.94
CA LEU A 338 -13.91 -0.11 -13.06
C LEU A 338 -13.28 0.82 -14.10
N ASN A 339 -12.44 1.76 -13.66
CA ASN A 339 -12.00 2.88 -14.48
C ASN A 339 -10.49 2.94 -14.73
N TYR A 340 -9.68 2.19 -13.99
CA TYR A 340 -8.22 2.26 -14.09
C TYR A 340 -7.55 0.91 -14.35
N GLY A 341 -8.33 -0.09 -14.75
CA GLY A 341 -7.81 -1.40 -15.14
C GLY A 341 -7.14 -2.18 -14.01
N VAL A 342 -7.46 -1.90 -12.75
CA VAL A 342 -6.86 -2.62 -11.61
C VAL A 342 -7.65 -3.89 -11.33
N THR A 343 -6.95 -5.02 -11.21
CA THR A 343 -7.50 -6.27 -10.68
C THR A 343 -7.16 -6.38 -9.21
N PHE A 344 -8.13 -6.70 -8.36
CA PHE A 344 -7.91 -6.90 -6.92
C PHE A 344 -8.04 -8.37 -6.53
N VAL A 345 -7.16 -8.80 -5.61
CA VAL A 345 -7.24 -10.08 -4.90
C VAL A 345 -7.33 -9.78 -3.40
N LEU A 346 -8.48 -10.03 -2.82
CA LEU A 346 -8.76 -9.85 -1.39
C LEU A 346 -8.40 -11.15 -0.65
N SER A 347 -7.20 -11.19 -0.07
CA SER A 347 -6.64 -12.39 0.58
C SER A 347 -6.90 -12.38 2.08
N THR A 348 -7.43 -13.48 2.61
CA THR A 348 -7.78 -13.60 4.04
C THR A 348 -7.92 -15.06 4.47
N ALA A 349 -7.85 -15.32 5.78
CA ALA A 349 -8.24 -16.60 6.35
C ALA A 349 -9.77 -16.72 6.54
N THR A 350 -10.46 -15.60 6.78
CA THR A 350 -11.91 -15.51 7.02
C THR A 350 -12.47 -14.34 6.22
N GLN A 351 -13.30 -14.62 5.21
CA GLN A 351 -13.83 -13.59 4.31
C GLN A 351 -14.81 -12.66 5.03
N PRO A 352 -14.53 -11.34 5.07
CA PRO A 352 -15.52 -10.36 5.51
C PRO A 352 -16.70 -10.27 4.52
N ALA A 353 -17.86 -9.84 5.02
CA ALA A 353 -19.05 -9.65 4.22
C ALA A 353 -18.99 -8.33 3.42
N PHE A 354 -18.14 -8.29 2.40
CA PHE A 354 -17.98 -7.11 1.55
C PHE A 354 -19.00 -6.98 0.42
N GLU A 355 -19.84 -7.96 0.22
CA GLU A 355 -20.91 -7.84 -0.77
C GLU A 355 -21.95 -6.77 -0.39
N PRO A 356 -22.62 -6.17 -1.38
CA PRO A 356 -23.68 -5.19 -1.12
C PRO A 356 -24.76 -5.75 -0.21
N GLN A 357 -25.16 -5.01 0.80
CA GLN A 357 -26.20 -5.39 1.76
C GLN A 357 -27.19 -4.27 1.96
N THR A 358 -28.45 -4.63 2.18
CA THR A 358 -29.50 -3.69 2.60
C THR A 358 -30.05 -4.18 3.94
N SER A 359 -29.90 -3.38 4.98
CA SER A 359 -30.44 -3.64 6.32
C SER A 359 -31.43 -2.56 6.71
N MET A 360 -32.11 -2.73 7.85
CA MET A 360 -33.00 -1.70 8.42
C MET A 360 -32.22 -0.40 8.77
N ASP A 361 -30.92 -0.49 9.04
CA ASP A 361 -30.08 0.64 9.44
C ASP A 361 -29.42 1.37 8.24
N GLY A 362 -29.63 0.89 7.01
CA GLY A 362 -29.11 1.52 5.80
C GLY A 362 -28.64 0.56 4.72
N ARG A 363 -28.09 1.15 3.65
CA ARG A 363 -27.54 0.43 2.51
C ARG A 363 -26.01 0.46 2.55
N PHE A 364 -25.39 -0.71 2.63
CA PHE A 364 -23.97 -0.90 2.44
C PHE A 364 -23.69 -1.21 0.95
N ALA A 365 -22.96 -0.32 0.27
CA ALA A 365 -22.72 -0.45 -1.17
C ALA A 365 -21.69 -1.55 -1.49
N GLY A 366 -20.78 -1.84 -0.59
CA GLY A 366 -19.81 -2.93 -0.68
C GLY A 366 -19.03 -3.04 -1.99
N LEU A 367 -18.58 -4.23 -2.29
CA LEU A 367 -17.91 -4.61 -3.54
C LEU A 367 -18.78 -5.65 -4.28
N PRO A 368 -19.52 -5.25 -5.31
CA PRO A 368 -20.34 -6.20 -6.08
C PRO A 368 -19.45 -7.06 -7.00
N GLY A 369 -19.86 -8.32 -7.21
CA GLY A 369 -19.21 -9.20 -8.18
C GLY A 369 -17.89 -9.79 -7.69
N LEU A 370 -17.73 -10.02 -6.39
CA LEU A 370 -16.61 -10.76 -5.82
C LEU A 370 -16.58 -12.18 -6.36
N ASN A 371 -15.41 -12.62 -6.82
CA ASN A 371 -15.20 -13.91 -7.45
C ASN A 371 -14.19 -14.73 -6.63
N GLU A 372 -14.68 -15.76 -5.90
CA GLU A 372 -13.80 -16.60 -5.07
C GLU A 372 -12.89 -17.47 -5.94
N ILE A 373 -11.59 -17.43 -5.61
CA ILE A 373 -10.55 -18.20 -6.30
C ILE A 373 -10.63 -19.67 -5.91
N ILE A 374 -10.90 -19.94 -4.63
CA ILE A 374 -10.92 -21.30 -4.11
C ILE A 374 -12.34 -21.87 -4.22
N PRO A 375 -12.56 -22.93 -5.00
CA PRO A 375 -13.88 -23.52 -5.11
C PRO A 375 -14.33 -24.11 -3.74
N PRO A 376 -15.60 -23.93 -3.36
CA PRO A 376 -16.14 -24.44 -2.09
C PRO A 376 -15.95 -25.95 -1.91
N SER A 377 -15.89 -26.72 -3.01
CA SER A 377 -15.65 -28.16 -3.03
C SER A 377 -14.29 -28.59 -2.43
N MET A 378 -13.34 -27.68 -2.30
CA MET A 378 -12.06 -27.97 -1.66
C MET A 378 -12.15 -28.13 -0.14
N HIS A 379 -13.20 -27.66 0.51
CA HIS A 379 -13.46 -27.78 1.95
C HIS A 379 -12.21 -27.46 2.82
N LEU A 380 -11.47 -26.39 2.49
CA LEU A 380 -10.17 -26.08 3.09
C LEU A 380 -10.21 -25.93 4.61
N HIS A 381 -11.26 -25.32 5.16
CA HIS A 381 -11.38 -25.12 6.61
C HIS A 381 -11.41 -26.45 7.38
N SER A 382 -12.12 -27.47 6.89
CA SER A 382 -12.15 -28.77 7.52
C SER A 382 -10.84 -29.54 7.31
N ARG A 383 -10.26 -29.48 6.11
CA ARG A 383 -9.03 -30.20 5.74
C ARG A 383 -7.76 -29.62 6.41
N LEU A 384 -7.74 -28.30 6.69
CA LEU A 384 -6.65 -27.61 7.35
C LEU A 384 -6.90 -27.37 8.85
N ARG A 385 -7.96 -27.95 9.41
CA ARG A 385 -8.26 -27.81 10.83
C ARG A 385 -7.18 -28.51 11.66
N ARG A 386 -6.43 -27.72 12.45
CA ARG A 386 -5.31 -28.18 13.29
C ARG A 386 -5.54 -27.93 14.77
N THR A 387 -6.54 -27.11 15.10
CA THR A 387 -6.79 -26.67 16.46
C THR A 387 -8.16 -27.09 16.93
N ARG A 388 -8.27 -27.34 18.24
CA ARG A 388 -9.53 -27.47 18.94
C ARG A 388 -9.72 -26.24 19.82
N LEU A 389 -10.83 -25.53 19.63
CA LEU A 389 -11.20 -24.41 20.45
C LEU A 389 -11.99 -24.89 21.67
N GLU A 390 -11.58 -24.45 22.86
CA GLU A 390 -12.28 -24.68 24.11
C GLU A 390 -12.58 -23.35 24.79
N ILE A 391 -13.82 -23.15 25.20
CA ILE A 391 -14.23 -21.95 25.96
C ILE A 391 -14.19 -22.32 27.43
N LEU A 392 -13.32 -21.64 28.19
CA LEU A 392 -13.15 -21.88 29.61
C LEU A 392 -14.21 -21.08 30.40
N GLN A 393 -14.89 -21.74 31.33
CA GLN A 393 -15.79 -21.16 32.34
C GLN A 393 -16.93 -20.26 31.83
N GLY A 394 -17.23 -20.29 30.52
CA GLY A 394 -18.15 -19.34 29.89
C GLY A 394 -17.52 -17.95 29.68
N LEU A 395 -18.15 -17.14 28.81
CA LEU A 395 -17.60 -15.81 28.43
C LEU A 395 -17.83 -14.72 29.50
N ALA A 396 -18.65 -14.97 30.49
CA ALA A 396 -19.08 -13.96 31.47
C ALA A 396 -18.21 -13.88 32.74
N THR A 397 -17.39 -14.87 33.01
CA THR A 397 -16.62 -14.93 34.27
C THR A 397 -15.11 -14.81 33.98
N PRO A 398 -14.46 -13.70 34.38
CA PRO A 398 -13.02 -13.54 34.25
C PRO A 398 -12.26 -14.61 35.04
N LEU A 399 -11.24 -15.18 34.44
CA LEU A 399 -10.34 -16.11 35.11
C LEU A 399 -9.32 -15.32 35.95
N PRO A 400 -9.13 -15.63 37.27
CA PRO A 400 -8.12 -14.99 38.07
C PRO A 400 -6.70 -15.22 37.53
N TRP A 401 -5.82 -14.20 37.64
CA TRP A 401 -4.44 -14.29 37.10
C TRP A 401 -3.65 -15.46 37.65
N ASP A 402 -3.77 -15.76 38.94
CA ASP A 402 -3.05 -16.88 39.57
C ASP A 402 -3.54 -18.24 39.05
N GLU A 403 -4.84 -18.37 38.80
CA GLU A 403 -5.38 -19.58 38.19
C GLU A 403 -4.90 -19.75 36.76
N LEU A 404 -4.90 -18.66 35.93
CA LEU A 404 -4.40 -18.70 34.58
C LEU A 404 -2.89 -19.01 34.55
N ALA A 405 -2.10 -18.41 35.44
CA ALA A 405 -0.68 -18.70 35.56
C ALA A 405 -0.41 -20.19 35.91
N ASN A 406 -1.17 -20.76 36.87
CA ASN A 406 -1.08 -22.17 37.21
C ASN A 406 -1.44 -23.09 36.03
N ARG A 407 -2.49 -22.77 35.25
CA ARG A 407 -2.86 -23.51 34.04
C ARG A 407 -1.75 -23.46 32.99
N LEU A 408 -1.17 -22.28 32.74
CA LEU A 408 -0.05 -22.12 31.82
C LEU A 408 1.21 -22.90 32.30
N ALA A 409 1.48 -22.88 33.60
CA ALA A 409 2.62 -23.59 34.18
C ALA A 409 2.55 -25.12 34.01
N ASN A 410 1.34 -25.66 33.90
CA ASN A 410 1.12 -27.10 33.68
C ASN A 410 1.48 -27.55 32.24
N HIS A 411 1.70 -26.63 31.31
CA HIS A 411 2.13 -26.94 29.95
C HIS A 411 3.64 -26.71 29.80
N PRO A 412 4.38 -27.64 29.17
CA PRO A 412 5.79 -27.39 28.84
C PRO A 412 5.94 -26.17 27.94
N SER A 413 5.09 -26.06 26.93
CA SER A 413 5.09 -24.92 25.99
C SER A 413 3.67 -24.39 25.78
N ALA A 414 3.48 -23.11 26.05
CA ALA A 414 2.20 -22.45 25.90
C ALA A 414 2.36 -20.96 25.56
N LEU A 415 1.43 -20.43 24.78
CA LEU A 415 1.32 -18.99 24.48
C LEU A 415 0.05 -18.46 25.14
N CYS A 416 0.14 -17.33 25.82
CA CYS A 416 -1.02 -16.57 26.29
C CYS A 416 -1.07 -15.22 25.62
N ILE A 417 -2.19 -14.88 24.96
CA ILE A 417 -2.40 -13.60 24.32
C ILE A 417 -3.46 -12.84 25.10
N VAL A 418 -3.09 -11.65 25.58
CA VAL A 418 -3.97 -10.75 26.32
C VAL A 418 -4.14 -9.41 25.61
N ASN A 419 -5.19 -8.65 25.96
CA ASN A 419 -5.55 -7.43 25.25
C ASN A 419 -4.77 -6.20 25.70
N ARG A 420 -4.25 -6.18 26.96
CA ARG A 420 -3.57 -5.02 27.55
C ARG A 420 -2.12 -5.35 27.88
N ARG A 421 -1.24 -4.37 27.74
CA ARG A 421 0.19 -4.50 28.05
C ARG A 421 0.46 -4.79 29.51
N ASP A 422 -0.30 -4.16 30.39
CA ASP A 422 -0.19 -4.34 31.84
C ASP A 422 -0.63 -5.75 32.25
N ASP A 423 -1.66 -6.29 31.59
CA ASP A 423 -2.12 -7.66 31.82
C ASP A 423 -1.05 -8.69 31.40
N ALA A 424 -0.38 -8.42 30.26
CA ALA A 424 0.71 -9.27 29.79
C ALA A 424 1.86 -9.33 30.81
N ARG A 425 2.25 -8.18 31.35
CA ARG A 425 3.28 -8.07 32.39
C ARG A 425 2.85 -8.75 33.70
N THR A 426 1.63 -8.44 34.16
CA THR A 426 1.06 -8.99 35.38
C THR A 426 1.01 -10.52 35.36
N LEU A 427 0.64 -11.14 34.24
CA LEU A 427 0.60 -12.57 34.08
C LEU A 427 2.00 -13.16 33.97
N TRP A 428 2.91 -12.54 33.21
CA TRP A 428 4.28 -13.01 33.04
C TRP A 428 5.04 -13.06 34.37
N GLU A 429 4.90 -12.03 35.24
CA GLU A 429 5.54 -11.97 36.57
C GLU A 429 5.09 -13.12 37.52
N ARG A 430 4.00 -13.83 37.18
CA ARG A 430 3.48 -15.00 37.92
C ARG A 430 3.91 -16.35 37.38
N LEU A 431 4.54 -16.37 36.19
CA LEU A 431 4.96 -17.61 35.59
C LEU A 431 6.33 -18.07 36.10
N PRO A 432 6.53 -19.38 36.24
CA PRO A 432 7.86 -19.91 36.53
C PRO A 432 8.80 -19.78 35.32
N GLU A 433 10.07 -19.61 35.60
CA GLU A 433 11.11 -19.66 34.57
C GLU A 433 11.26 -21.08 33.93
N PRO A 434 11.61 -21.21 32.65
CA PRO A 434 11.77 -20.11 31.70
C PRO A 434 10.43 -19.63 31.16
N SER A 435 10.28 -18.30 31.11
CA SER A 435 9.11 -17.62 30.56
C SER A 435 9.50 -16.32 29.82
N PHE A 436 8.72 -15.96 28.82
CA PHE A 436 8.99 -14.83 27.94
C PHE A 436 7.80 -13.85 27.94
N HIS A 437 8.12 -12.56 27.91
CA HIS A 437 7.15 -11.49 27.74
C HIS A 437 7.38 -10.77 26.40
N LEU A 438 6.31 -10.54 25.64
CA LEU A 438 6.33 -9.76 24.41
C LEU A 438 5.25 -8.69 24.42
N SER A 439 5.63 -7.43 24.25
CA SER A 439 4.67 -6.32 24.11
C SER A 439 5.23 -5.18 23.27
N ALA A 440 4.36 -4.28 22.85
CA ALA A 440 4.73 -3.07 22.09
C ALA A 440 5.57 -2.05 22.90
N LEU A 441 5.82 -2.28 24.18
CA LEU A 441 6.75 -1.48 24.98
C LEU A 441 8.23 -1.83 24.71
N MET A 442 8.49 -2.96 24.05
CA MET A 442 9.83 -3.35 23.67
C MET A 442 10.25 -2.62 22.39
N CYS A 443 11.49 -2.12 22.34
CA CYS A 443 12.04 -1.61 21.08
C CYS A 443 12.18 -2.74 20.04
N GLY A 444 12.24 -2.37 18.76
CA GLY A 444 12.26 -3.33 17.65
C GLY A 444 13.36 -4.38 17.76
N ALA A 445 14.61 -3.96 18.03
CA ALA A 445 15.75 -4.86 18.18
C ALA A 445 15.53 -5.87 19.31
N HIS A 446 15.19 -5.42 20.51
CA HIS A 446 14.94 -6.29 21.67
C HIS A 446 13.80 -7.31 21.40
N ARG A 447 12.76 -6.86 20.68
CA ARG A 447 11.65 -7.75 20.30
C ARG A 447 12.10 -8.83 19.32
N THR A 448 12.90 -8.49 18.34
CA THR A 448 13.46 -9.43 17.35
C THR A 448 14.34 -10.48 18.04
N ASP A 449 15.20 -10.05 18.96
CA ASP A 449 16.06 -10.96 19.73
C ASP A 449 15.22 -11.95 20.56
N ARG A 450 14.18 -11.47 21.25
CA ARG A 450 13.28 -12.33 22.05
C ARG A 450 12.47 -13.30 21.17
N ILE A 451 12.00 -12.88 20.02
CA ILE A 451 11.31 -13.77 19.07
C ILE A 451 12.25 -14.86 18.57
N THR A 452 13.50 -14.52 18.29
CA THR A 452 14.52 -15.48 17.87
C THR A 452 14.81 -16.51 18.96
N GLU A 453 14.99 -16.05 20.20
CA GLU A 453 15.21 -16.92 21.38
C GLU A 453 14.02 -17.86 21.61
N ILE A 454 12.79 -17.39 21.48
CA ILE A 454 11.58 -18.20 21.58
C ILE A 454 11.55 -19.27 20.49
N ARG A 455 11.86 -18.91 19.24
CA ARG A 455 11.92 -19.87 18.12
C ARG A 455 12.95 -20.97 18.36
N GLU A 456 14.15 -20.61 18.81
CA GLU A 456 15.20 -21.57 19.14
C GLU A 456 14.80 -22.48 20.29
N SER A 457 14.14 -21.92 21.31
CA SER A 457 13.63 -22.69 22.44
C SER A 457 12.58 -23.72 22.01
N LEU A 458 11.61 -23.30 21.19
CA LEU A 458 10.59 -24.21 20.64
C LEU A 458 11.21 -25.27 19.73
N ALA A 459 12.11 -24.87 18.82
CA ALA A 459 12.77 -25.82 17.91
C ALA A 459 13.62 -26.86 18.63
N SER A 460 14.21 -26.49 19.76
CA SER A 460 15.01 -27.44 20.61
C SER A 460 14.15 -28.25 21.57
N GLY A 461 12.83 -28.10 21.59
CA GLY A 461 11.92 -28.78 22.48
C GLY A 461 12.04 -28.39 23.97
N ARG A 462 12.69 -27.27 24.26
CA ARG A 462 12.78 -26.73 25.62
C ARG A 462 11.43 -26.18 26.09
N PRO A 463 11.11 -26.29 27.39
CA PRO A 463 9.94 -25.63 27.95
C PRO A 463 9.91 -24.14 27.60
N THR A 464 8.81 -23.68 26.99
CA THR A 464 8.72 -22.31 26.45
C THR A 464 7.34 -21.74 26.73
N ARG A 465 7.23 -20.85 27.72
CA ARG A 465 5.98 -20.18 28.05
C ARG A 465 6.08 -18.71 27.66
N VAL A 466 5.12 -18.24 26.86
CA VAL A 466 5.12 -16.87 26.34
C VAL A 466 3.84 -16.16 26.74
N VAL A 467 3.94 -14.97 27.27
CA VAL A 467 2.81 -14.05 27.43
C VAL A 467 3.01 -12.86 26.52
N SER A 468 2.02 -12.59 25.70
CA SER A 468 2.09 -11.51 24.73
C SER A 468 0.79 -10.72 24.63
N THR A 469 0.86 -9.52 24.10
CA THR A 469 -0.31 -8.86 23.53
C THR A 469 -0.56 -9.39 22.11
N GLN A 470 -1.57 -8.86 21.41
CA GLN A 470 -1.90 -9.19 20.01
C GLN A 470 -0.72 -9.04 19.02
N LEU A 471 0.40 -8.52 19.48
CA LEU A 471 1.64 -8.34 18.70
C LEU A 471 2.10 -9.63 18.00
N VAL A 472 1.85 -10.80 18.59
CA VAL A 472 2.24 -12.11 18.02
C VAL A 472 1.20 -12.70 17.06
N GLU A 473 0.02 -12.10 16.95
CA GLU A 473 -1.04 -12.58 16.07
C GLU A 473 -0.74 -12.26 14.59
N ALA A 474 0.10 -11.25 14.36
CA ALA A 474 0.45 -10.83 13.02
C ALA A 474 1.97 -10.71 12.85
N GLY A 475 2.51 -11.42 11.86
CA GLY A 475 3.91 -11.34 11.47
C GLY A 475 4.91 -12.08 12.32
N VAL A 476 4.46 -12.87 13.28
CA VAL A 476 5.34 -13.71 14.10
C VAL A 476 4.93 -15.16 13.91
N ASP A 477 5.75 -15.92 13.18
CA ASP A 477 5.51 -17.36 12.97
C ASP A 477 6.05 -18.14 14.17
N LEU A 478 5.15 -18.37 15.14
CA LEU A 478 5.39 -19.19 16.35
C LEU A 478 4.33 -20.28 16.44
N ASP A 479 4.74 -21.52 16.55
CA ASP A 479 3.85 -22.67 16.68
C ASP A 479 3.88 -23.20 18.13
N PHE A 480 2.74 -23.10 18.81
CA PHE A 480 2.57 -23.56 20.18
C PHE A 480 1.52 -24.66 20.28
N PRO A 481 1.76 -25.71 21.05
CA PRO A 481 0.79 -26.80 21.26
C PRO A 481 -0.48 -26.30 21.98
N VAL A 482 -0.37 -25.27 22.80
CA VAL A 482 -1.47 -24.72 23.58
C VAL A 482 -1.44 -23.19 23.51
N VAL A 483 -2.57 -22.59 23.17
CA VAL A 483 -2.72 -21.13 23.14
C VAL A 483 -3.93 -20.71 23.97
N TYR A 484 -3.72 -19.81 24.92
CA TYR A 484 -4.77 -19.12 25.66
C TYR A 484 -4.98 -17.74 25.04
N ARG A 485 -6.22 -17.33 24.81
CA ARG A 485 -6.56 -16.07 24.20
C ARG A 485 -7.63 -15.34 25.03
N ALA A 486 -7.34 -14.12 25.47
CA ALA A 486 -8.34 -13.24 26.06
C ALA A 486 -9.30 -12.74 24.96
N LEU A 487 -10.59 -12.73 25.23
CA LEU A 487 -11.65 -12.27 24.35
C LEU A 487 -11.98 -10.80 24.61
#